data_6d7a6baf933b7b4dbc0d7e7a784e3df7
#
_entry.id   6d7a6baf933b7b4dbc0d7e7a784e3df7
#
_cell.length_a   1.000
_cell.length_b   1.000
_cell.length_c   1.000
_cell.angle_alpha   90.00
_cell.angle_beta   90.00
_cell.angle_gamma   90.00
#
_symmetry.space_group_name_H-M   'P 1'
#
loop_
_entity.id
_entity.type
_entity.pdbx_description
1 polymer ?
#
loop_
_entity_poly.entity_id
_entity_poly.type
_entity_poly.pdbx_seq_one_letter_code
_entity_poly.pdbx_strand_id
1 'polypeptide(L)'
;GGERELQRKQSAIHIRSIKSFEQSDKTDDWSELMKLFLVRRTRTFIKDNFALTDESNGRKYLQFPDGSKSYFPDRIPKALKFKTQQGDQYSRLYSEKMVAMMEELLLPRYGLTKYLNEAKAEEASRAEKQLIENLSKAGQRIMGFSKSTFFKRMDSSGFAFLLTLKRHILRNAIFLYAIDNKLNLPIGDENSLPDDFVEDEDANGMFDTDDDNQDSDDLIIPTEMEYYEQKAKKHYELLMQKNNVNWLNSKYFKRTLKQNLKKDCQCIIKMIQLCGQWKTKEDQKLNELYKLVTETYPKDKIVLFTQYSDTAKYLCRQLRKKNVEQIDIATGDSKN
;
A
#
# COMPACT_ATOMS: atom_id res chain seq x y z
N GLY A 1 -2.59 3.94 -36.18
CA GLY A 1 -3.77 4.69 -35.65
C GLY A 1 -3.41 5.77 -34.65
N GLY A 2 -2.51 5.50 -33.69
CA GLY A 2 -2.10 6.43 -32.62
C GLY A 2 -1.32 7.66 -33.11
N GLU A 3 -0.45 7.51 -34.10
CA GLU A 3 0.34 8.62 -34.65
C GLU A 3 -0.52 9.75 -35.22
N ARG A 4 -1.59 9.43 -35.94
CA ARG A 4 -2.50 10.46 -36.53
C ARG A 4 -3.34 11.19 -35.49
N GLU A 5 -3.61 10.56 -34.37
CA GLU A 5 -4.41 11.15 -33.29
C GLU A 5 -3.55 12.04 -32.38
N LEU A 6 -2.30 11.69 -32.16
CA LEU A 6 -1.29 12.52 -31.49
C LEU A 6 -0.95 13.77 -32.30
N GLN A 7 -0.85 13.66 -33.65
CA GLN A 7 -0.68 14.81 -34.55
C GLN A 7 -1.83 15.83 -34.46
N ARG A 8 -3.07 15.38 -34.21
CA ARG A 8 -4.22 16.29 -34.08
C ARG A 8 -4.31 16.99 -32.73
N LYS A 9 -3.72 16.39 -31.66
CA LYS A 9 -3.86 16.92 -30.29
C LYS A 9 -2.74 17.90 -29.90
N GLN A 10 -1.53 17.82 -30.48
CA GLN A 10 -0.42 18.68 -30.06
C GLN A 10 0.62 18.91 -31.17
N SER A 11 0.69 20.14 -31.66
CA SER A 11 1.64 20.58 -32.66
C SER A 11 3.11 20.72 -32.18
N ALA A 12 3.40 20.48 -30.90
CA ALA A 12 4.70 20.73 -30.26
C ALA A 12 5.49 19.47 -29.84
N ILE A 13 4.93 18.25 -29.97
CA ILE A 13 5.59 17.03 -29.54
C ILE A 13 6.02 16.19 -30.73
N HIS A 14 7.31 15.83 -30.76
CA HIS A 14 7.85 14.96 -31.81
C HIS A 14 7.22 13.57 -31.71
N ILE A 15 6.54 13.09 -32.75
CA ILE A 15 5.74 11.86 -32.80
C ILE A 15 6.52 10.59 -32.40
N ARG A 16 7.83 10.59 -32.61
CA ARG A 16 8.73 9.47 -32.25
C ARG A 16 9.52 9.72 -30.97
N SER A 17 8.97 10.45 -30.01
CA SER A 17 9.57 10.69 -28.71
C SER A 17 8.93 9.85 -27.61
N ILE A 18 9.67 9.52 -26.54
CA ILE A 18 9.14 8.86 -25.34
C ILE A 18 7.96 9.65 -24.78
N LYS A 19 8.06 10.97 -24.81
CA LYS A 19 7.01 11.87 -24.32
C LYS A 19 5.68 11.74 -25.08
N SER A 20 5.70 11.35 -26.36
CA SER A 20 4.48 11.09 -27.12
C SER A 20 3.78 9.79 -26.69
N PHE A 21 4.56 8.79 -26.22
CA PHE A 21 4.01 7.57 -25.64
C PHE A 21 3.45 7.80 -24.23
N GLU A 22 4.10 8.62 -23.39
CA GLU A 22 3.60 9.01 -22.07
C GLU A 22 2.25 9.72 -22.13
N GLN A 23 1.96 10.39 -23.25
CA GLN A 23 0.71 11.13 -23.48
C GLN A 23 -0.31 10.36 -24.31
N SER A 24 0.01 9.13 -24.72
CA SER A 24 -0.93 8.28 -25.44
C SER A 24 -1.98 7.69 -24.50
N ASP A 25 -3.25 7.82 -24.86
CA ASP A 25 -4.38 7.20 -24.17
C ASP A 25 -4.60 5.73 -24.60
N LYS A 26 -3.75 5.19 -25.50
CA LYS A 26 -3.88 3.84 -26.05
C LYS A 26 -2.88 2.88 -25.39
N THR A 27 -3.39 1.88 -24.70
CA THR A 27 -2.61 0.82 -24.04
C THR A 27 -1.76 0.03 -25.04
N ASP A 28 -2.23 -0.10 -26.29
CA ASP A 28 -1.55 -0.85 -27.34
C ASP A 28 -0.25 -0.15 -27.81
N ASP A 29 -0.20 1.18 -27.81
CA ASP A 29 1.01 1.93 -28.18
C ASP A 29 2.19 1.60 -27.27
N TRP A 30 1.95 1.52 -25.95
CA TRP A 30 2.95 1.08 -24.97
C TRP A 30 3.36 -0.37 -25.17
N SER A 31 2.41 -1.25 -25.45
CA SER A 31 2.67 -2.65 -25.69
C SER A 31 3.57 -2.85 -26.93
N GLU A 32 3.34 -2.10 -28.00
CA GLU A 32 4.17 -2.17 -29.22
C GLU A 32 5.57 -1.60 -28.97
N LEU A 33 5.69 -0.48 -28.28
CA LEU A 33 6.98 0.07 -27.90
C LEU A 33 7.80 -0.91 -27.05
N MET A 34 7.16 -1.47 -26.04
CA MET A 34 7.82 -2.41 -25.12
C MET A 34 8.27 -3.70 -25.81
N LYS A 35 7.55 -4.18 -26.82
CA LYS A 35 7.99 -5.34 -27.64
C LYS A 35 9.31 -5.09 -28.39
N LEU A 36 9.60 -3.85 -28.75
CA LEU A 36 10.84 -3.49 -29.47
C LEU A 36 12.05 -3.42 -28.54
N PHE A 37 11.88 -3.02 -27.28
CA PHE A 37 12.97 -2.73 -26.34
C PHE A 37 13.07 -3.71 -25.18
N LEU A 38 11.98 -4.40 -24.84
CA LEU A 38 11.93 -5.32 -23.70
C LEU A 38 12.18 -6.76 -24.15
N VAL A 39 13.38 -7.27 -23.92
CA VAL A 39 13.65 -8.71 -24.07
C VAL A 39 13.12 -9.44 -22.83
N ARG A 40 11.85 -9.80 -22.86
CA ARG A 40 11.23 -10.59 -21.78
C ARG A 40 11.58 -12.07 -21.93
N ARG A 41 12.58 -12.53 -21.20
CA ARG A 41 12.87 -13.96 -21.07
C ARG A 41 11.98 -14.56 -19.98
N THR A 42 10.83 -15.09 -20.37
CA THR A 42 9.97 -15.81 -19.42
C THR A 42 10.64 -17.12 -19.01
N ARG A 43 10.33 -17.60 -17.80
CA ARG A 43 10.78 -18.93 -17.34
C ARG A 43 10.36 -20.04 -18.30
N THR A 44 9.16 -19.97 -18.88
CA THR A 44 8.69 -20.88 -19.91
C THR A 44 9.58 -20.85 -21.14
N PHE A 45 9.92 -19.67 -21.64
CA PHE A 45 10.85 -19.51 -22.76
C PHE A 45 12.21 -20.16 -22.47
N ILE A 46 12.78 -19.92 -21.28
CA ILE A 46 14.06 -20.53 -20.88
C ILE A 46 13.92 -22.06 -20.78
N LYS A 47 12.83 -22.54 -20.15
CA LYS A 47 12.55 -23.97 -20.01
C LYS A 47 12.39 -24.70 -21.37
N ASP A 48 11.79 -24.04 -22.35
CA ASP A 48 11.51 -24.67 -23.65
C ASP A 48 12.68 -24.58 -24.63
N ASN A 49 13.52 -23.52 -24.54
CA ASN A 49 14.60 -23.30 -25.50
C ASN A 49 15.98 -23.70 -24.99
N PHE A 50 16.21 -23.76 -23.67
CA PHE A 50 17.55 -23.93 -23.10
C PHE A 50 17.66 -25.05 -22.07
N ALA A 51 16.54 -25.62 -21.61
CA ALA A 51 16.61 -26.67 -20.60
C ALA A 51 16.80 -28.03 -21.23
N LEU A 52 17.63 -28.84 -20.60
CA LEU A 52 17.80 -30.27 -20.89
C LEU A 52 16.77 -31.10 -20.11
N THR A 53 16.47 -32.29 -20.59
CA THR A 53 15.62 -33.24 -19.87
C THR A 53 16.49 -34.30 -19.21
N ASP A 54 16.29 -34.54 -17.93
CA ASP A 54 16.96 -35.60 -17.19
C ASP A 54 16.23 -36.91 -17.46
N GLU A 55 16.91 -37.86 -18.07
CA GLU A 55 16.34 -39.13 -18.47
C GLU A 55 15.92 -40.02 -17.27
N SER A 56 16.54 -39.78 -16.09
CA SER A 56 16.25 -40.56 -14.88
C SER A 56 14.91 -40.20 -14.22
N ASN A 57 14.44 -38.96 -14.36
CA ASN A 57 13.26 -38.44 -13.66
C ASN A 57 12.32 -37.60 -14.51
N GLY A 58 12.64 -37.40 -15.81
CA GLY A 58 11.87 -36.61 -16.75
C GLY A 58 11.81 -35.10 -16.48
N ARG A 59 12.57 -34.60 -15.50
CA ARG A 59 12.55 -33.19 -15.12
C ARG A 59 13.48 -32.34 -15.98
N LYS A 60 13.05 -31.15 -16.33
CA LYS A 60 13.87 -30.19 -17.05
C LYS A 60 14.83 -29.42 -16.10
N TYR A 61 16.09 -29.26 -16.51
CA TYR A 61 17.13 -28.58 -15.77
C TYR A 61 17.99 -27.70 -16.68
N LEU A 62 18.64 -26.70 -16.09
CA LEU A 62 19.71 -25.95 -16.71
C LEU A 62 21.04 -26.51 -16.25
N GLN A 63 21.97 -26.72 -17.19
CA GLN A 63 23.34 -27.07 -16.88
C GLN A 63 24.22 -25.83 -16.96
N PHE A 64 24.98 -25.56 -15.91
CA PHE A 64 25.91 -24.44 -15.87
C PHE A 64 27.31 -24.87 -16.36
N PRO A 65 28.19 -23.90 -16.72
CA PRO A 65 29.53 -24.18 -17.21
C PRO A 65 30.41 -25.01 -16.25
N ASP A 66 30.14 -24.92 -14.95
CA ASP A 66 30.79 -25.70 -13.88
C ASP A 66 30.26 -27.14 -13.77
N GLY A 67 29.33 -27.53 -14.65
CA GLY A 67 28.70 -28.85 -14.64
C GLY A 67 27.53 -29.01 -13.67
N SER A 68 27.25 -28.00 -12.84
CA SER A 68 26.11 -28.06 -11.92
C SER A 68 24.78 -28.04 -12.64
N LYS A 69 23.78 -28.77 -12.05
CA LYS A 69 22.43 -28.87 -12.60
C LYS A 69 21.45 -28.10 -11.71
N SER A 70 20.67 -27.20 -12.29
CA SER A 70 19.56 -26.52 -11.61
C SER A 70 18.22 -26.94 -12.21
N TYR A 71 17.44 -27.68 -11.45
CA TYR A 71 16.12 -28.15 -11.85
C TYR A 71 15.08 -27.06 -11.72
N PHE A 72 14.15 -26.98 -12.67
CA PHE A 72 12.99 -26.13 -12.54
C PHE A 72 12.06 -26.68 -11.46
N PRO A 73 11.83 -26.00 -10.33
CA PRO A 73 10.92 -26.48 -9.33
C PRO A 73 9.48 -26.48 -9.86
N ASP A 74 8.73 -27.53 -9.54
CA ASP A 74 7.30 -27.56 -9.76
C ASP A 74 6.63 -26.61 -8.77
N ARG A 75 5.75 -25.74 -9.28
CA ARG A 75 4.98 -24.80 -8.48
C ARG A 75 3.58 -25.34 -8.28
N ILE A 76 3.27 -25.74 -7.09
CA ILE A 76 1.94 -26.25 -6.74
C ILE A 76 1.24 -25.16 -5.90
N PRO A 77 0.29 -24.41 -6.48
CA PRO A 77 -0.50 -23.47 -5.72
C PRO A 77 -1.40 -24.21 -4.72
N LYS A 78 -1.39 -23.79 -3.48
CA LYS A 78 -2.26 -24.31 -2.42
C LYS A 78 -3.09 -23.20 -1.84
N ALA A 79 -4.41 -23.39 -1.79
CA ALA A 79 -5.32 -22.52 -1.09
C ALA A 79 -5.40 -22.95 0.37
N LEU A 80 -4.99 -22.07 1.26
CA LEU A 80 -5.12 -22.29 2.71
C LEU A 80 -6.43 -21.68 3.18
N LYS A 81 -7.30 -22.51 3.76
CA LYS A 81 -8.56 -22.05 4.36
C LYS A 81 -8.39 -22.01 5.87
N PHE A 82 -8.86 -20.95 6.49
CA PHE A 82 -8.99 -20.85 7.93
C PHE A 82 -10.46 -20.74 8.32
N LYS A 83 -10.78 -21.19 9.51
CA LYS A 83 -12.16 -21.15 10.03
C LYS A 83 -12.30 -19.97 10.98
N THR A 84 -13.31 -19.16 10.76
CA THR A 84 -13.74 -18.13 11.70
C THR A 84 -14.77 -18.73 12.66
N GLN A 85 -14.68 -18.36 13.93
CA GLN A 85 -15.68 -18.72 14.95
C GLN A 85 -16.46 -17.46 15.34
N GLN A 86 -17.72 -17.65 15.74
CA GLN A 86 -18.51 -16.53 16.19
C GLN A 86 -17.85 -15.85 17.41
N GLY A 87 -17.64 -14.54 17.31
CA GLY A 87 -17.00 -13.74 18.37
C GLY A 87 -15.49 -13.68 18.32
N ASP A 88 -14.81 -14.43 17.42
CA ASP A 88 -13.37 -14.29 17.23
C ASP A 88 -13.00 -12.95 16.57
N GLN A 89 -11.71 -12.62 16.55
CA GLN A 89 -11.25 -11.35 16.00
C GLN A 89 -11.48 -11.22 14.49
N TYR A 90 -11.46 -12.32 13.72
CA TYR A 90 -11.78 -12.29 12.30
C TYR A 90 -13.28 -12.15 12.04
N SER A 91 -14.15 -12.75 12.88
CA SER A 91 -15.59 -12.56 12.73
C SER A 91 -16.01 -11.12 12.99
N ARG A 92 -15.36 -10.43 13.95
CA ARG A 92 -15.58 -8.99 14.16
C ARG A 92 -15.05 -8.17 12.98
N LEU A 93 -13.87 -8.52 12.46
CA LEU A 93 -13.22 -7.85 11.34
C LEU A 93 -14.04 -7.94 10.05
N TYR A 94 -14.62 -9.10 9.76
CA TYR A 94 -15.44 -9.35 8.56
C TYR A 94 -16.93 -9.12 8.77
N SER A 95 -17.33 -8.48 9.88
CA SER A 95 -18.72 -8.21 10.16
C SER A 95 -19.33 -7.20 9.20
N GLU A 96 -20.63 -7.32 8.91
CA GLU A 96 -21.36 -6.34 8.10
C GLU A 96 -21.23 -4.92 8.67
N LYS A 97 -21.17 -4.79 9.99
CA LYS A 97 -20.97 -3.51 10.66
C LYS A 97 -19.61 -2.89 10.31
N MET A 98 -18.56 -3.69 10.24
CA MET A 98 -17.23 -3.22 9.79
C MET A 98 -17.27 -2.74 8.35
N VAL A 99 -17.87 -3.54 7.47
CA VAL A 99 -18.01 -3.20 6.04
C VAL A 99 -18.79 -1.90 5.88
N ALA A 100 -19.92 -1.74 6.55
CA ALA A 100 -20.72 -0.52 6.50
C ALA A 100 -19.92 0.71 6.96
N MET A 101 -19.17 0.61 8.06
CA MET A 101 -18.32 1.71 8.53
C MET A 101 -17.21 2.05 7.52
N MET A 102 -16.62 1.07 6.85
CA MET A 102 -15.61 1.30 5.80
C MET A 102 -16.23 2.02 4.59
N GLU A 103 -17.46 1.69 4.23
CA GLU A 103 -18.18 2.35 3.14
C GLU A 103 -18.58 3.79 3.48
N GLU A 104 -18.82 4.11 4.75
CA GLU A 104 -19.13 5.46 5.23
C GLU A 104 -17.92 6.41 5.24
N LEU A 105 -16.68 5.91 5.16
CA LEU A 105 -15.49 6.74 5.15
C LEU A 105 -15.51 7.70 3.94
N LEU A 106 -15.28 8.98 4.23
CA LEU A 106 -15.25 10.05 3.24
C LEU A 106 -13.88 10.21 2.58
N LEU A 107 -12.82 9.81 3.28
CA LEU A 107 -11.43 9.82 2.85
C LEU A 107 -10.99 11.19 2.27
N PRO A 108 -11.20 12.30 3.00
CA PRO A 108 -11.08 13.64 2.43
C PRO A 108 -9.66 13.98 1.96
N ARG A 109 -8.62 13.39 2.54
CA ARG A 109 -7.23 13.58 2.09
C ARG A 109 -6.99 13.09 0.66
N TYR A 110 -7.73 12.09 0.21
CA TYR A 110 -7.63 11.55 -1.15
C TYR A 110 -8.49 12.31 -2.17
N GLY A 111 -9.33 13.22 -1.72
CA GLY A 111 -10.20 14.05 -2.57
C GLY A 111 -10.13 15.54 -2.23
N LEU A 112 -8.95 16.06 -1.94
CA LEU A 112 -8.73 17.43 -1.47
C LEU A 112 -9.35 18.50 -2.40
N THR A 113 -9.39 18.24 -3.70
CA THR A 113 -9.98 19.17 -4.70
C THR A 113 -11.44 19.49 -4.43
N LYS A 114 -12.23 18.56 -3.88
CA LYS A 114 -13.62 18.80 -3.52
C LYS A 114 -13.80 19.86 -2.41
N TYR A 115 -12.72 20.06 -1.65
CA TYR A 115 -12.70 20.97 -0.51
C TYR A 115 -12.02 22.30 -0.83
N LEU A 116 -11.57 22.54 -2.06
CA LEU A 116 -10.98 23.81 -2.45
C LEU A 116 -12.04 24.92 -2.42
N ASN A 117 -11.62 26.08 -1.89
CA ASN A 117 -12.37 27.32 -2.00
C ASN A 117 -11.90 28.04 -3.26
N GLU A 118 -12.72 28.01 -4.31
CA GLU A 118 -12.38 28.54 -5.63
C GLU A 118 -11.97 30.02 -5.58
N ALA A 119 -12.72 30.85 -4.85
CA ALA A 119 -12.42 32.27 -4.72
C ALA A 119 -11.04 32.53 -4.10
N LYS A 120 -10.66 31.74 -3.07
CA LYS A 120 -9.33 31.88 -2.47
C LYS A 120 -8.23 31.25 -3.32
N ALA A 121 -8.55 30.19 -4.07
CA ALA A 121 -7.60 29.55 -4.98
C ALA A 121 -7.21 30.45 -6.16
N GLU A 122 -8.08 31.36 -6.58
CA GLU A 122 -7.76 32.37 -7.59
C GLU A 122 -6.66 33.34 -7.14
N GLU A 123 -6.55 33.60 -5.84
CA GLU A 123 -5.51 34.45 -5.25
C GLU A 123 -4.16 33.73 -5.09
N ALA A 124 -4.10 32.44 -5.38
CA ALA A 124 -2.90 31.64 -5.23
C ALA A 124 -1.78 32.07 -6.18
N SER A 125 -0.54 31.95 -5.77
CA SER A 125 0.63 32.16 -6.60
C SER A 125 0.66 31.16 -7.77
N ARG A 126 1.45 31.45 -8.80
CA ARG A 126 1.60 30.55 -9.96
C ARG A 126 2.02 29.14 -9.57
N ALA A 127 2.94 29.00 -8.61
CA ALA A 127 3.39 27.71 -8.11
C ALA A 127 2.27 26.95 -7.38
N GLU A 128 1.51 27.63 -6.51
CA GLU A 128 0.38 27.01 -5.80
C GLU A 128 -0.77 26.63 -6.75
N LYS A 129 -1.03 27.42 -7.81
CA LYS A 129 -2.00 27.06 -8.85
C LYS A 129 -1.61 25.77 -9.56
N GLN A 130 -0.33 25.59 -9.87
CA GLN A 130 0.17 24.35 -10.46
C GLN A 130 -0.05 23.14 -9.53
N LEU A 131 0.20 23.31 -8.23
CA LEU A 131 -0.08 22.25 -7.24
C LEU A 131 -1.56 21.91 -7.15
N ILE A 132 -2.44 22.92 -7.19
CA ILE A 132 -3.91 22.74 -7.21
C ILE A 132 -4.36 21.99 -8.47
N GLU A 133 -3.80 22.30 -9.63
CA GLU A 133 -4.10 21.56 -10.87
C GLU A 133 -3.66 20.12 -10.81
N ASN A 134 -2.47 19.84 -10.24
CA ASN A 134 -1.97 18.49 -10.08
C ASN A 134 -2.86 17.67 -9.14
N LEU A 135 -3.30 18.25 -8.02
CA LEU A 135 -4.29 17.63 -7.13
C LEU A 135 -5.60 17.28 -7.87
N SER A 136 -6.04 18.12 -8.78
CA SER A 136 -7.28 17.91 -9.55
C SER A 136 -7.16 16.68 -10.47
N LYS A 137 -6.04 16.52 -11.14
CA LYS A 137 -5.79 15.40 -12.07
C LYS A 137 -5.69 14.05 -11.31
N ALA A 138 -5.11 14.04 -10.13
CA ALA A 138 -4.92 12.85 -9.31
C ALA A 138 -6.21 12.43 -8.57
N GLY A 139 -6.94 13.38 -8.00
CA GLY A 139 -7.97 13.13 -6.98
C GLY A 139 -9.16 12.26 -7.39
N GLN A 140 -9.57 12.26 -8.65
CA GLN A 140 -10.72 11.47 -9.09
C GLN A 140 -10.44 9.96 -9.16
N ARG A 141 -9.22 9.58 -9.51
CA ARG A 141 -8.80 8.16 -9.59
C ARG A 141 -8.52 7.58 -8.21
N ILE A 142 -7.94 8.35 -7.31
CA ILE A 142 -7.44 7.91 -6.00
C ILE A 142 -8.56 7.48 -5.06
N MET A 143 -9.70 8.17 -5.03
CA MET A 143 -10.79 7.86 -4.06
C MET A 143 -11.39 6.46 -4.22
N GLY A 144 -11.54 5.96 -5.44
CA GLY A 144 -12.05 4.61 -5.69
C GLY A 144 -11.07 3.52 -5.21
N PHE A 145 -9.79 3.74 -5.47
CA PHE A 145 -8.72 2.82 -5.06
C PHE A 145 -8.54 2.78 -3.53
N SER A 146 -8.66 3.91 -2.84
CA SER A 146 -8.44 3.99 -1.40
C SER A 146 -9.38 3.09 -0.60
N LYS A 147 -10.67 3.03 -0.95
CA LYS A 147 -11.61 2.11 -0.29
C LYS A 147 -11.27 0.65 -0.57
N SER A 148 -10.95 0.31 -1.82
CA SER A 148 -10.56 -1.06 -2.16
C SER A 148 -9.28 -1.51 -1.45
N THR A 149 -8.36 -0.59 -1.17
CA THR A 149 -7.13 -0.87 -0.44
C THR A 149 -7.41 -1.24 1.02
N PHE A 150 -8.35 -0.57 1.69
CA PHE A 150 -8.77 -0.99 3.05
C PHE A 150 -9.28 -2.43 3.07
N PHE A 151 -10.14 -2.82 2.12
CA PHE A 151 -10.62 -4.20 2.01
C PHE A 151 -9.50 -5.19 1.72
N LYS A 152 -8.59 -4.88 0.80
CA LYS A 152 -7.45 -5.73 0.49
C LYS A 152 -6.51 -5.90 1.69
N ARG A 153 -6.26 -4.83 2.46
CA ARG A 153 -5.45 -4.90 3.69
C ARG A 153 -6.11 -5.75 4.76
N MET A 154 -7.41 -5.58 4.95
CA MET A 154 -8.22 -6.39 5.88
C MET A 154 -8.16 -7.88 5.49
N ASP A 155 -8.25 -8.17 4.20
CA ASP A 155 -8.15 -9.54 3.68
C ASP A 155 -6.73 -10.11 3.79
N SER A 156 -5.71 -9.29 3.67
CA SER A 156 -4.31 -9.72 3.82
C SER A 156 -4.00 -10.12 5.26
N SER A 157 -4.18 -9.22 6.22
CA SER A 157 -3.89 -9.44 7.64
C SER A 157 -4.66 -8.46 8.52
N GLY A 158 -5.34 -8.97 9.55
CA GLY A 158 -6.03 -8.12 10.53
C GLY A 158 -5.05 -7.23 11.30
N PHE A 159 -3.85 -7.72 11.62
CA PHE A 159 -2.78 -6.92 12.22
C PHE A 159 -2.39 -5.73 11.34
N ALA A 160 -2.08 -5.98 10.06
CA ALA A 160 -1.70 -4.94 9.12
C ALA A 160 -2.85 -3.95 8.85
N PHE A 161 -4.09 -4.43 8.83
CA PHE A 161 -5.27 -3.58 8.69
C PHE A 161 -5.41 -2.61 9.87
N LEU A 162 -5.28 -3.09 11.11
CA LEU A 162 -5.36 -2.24 12.30
C LEU A 162 -4.23 -1.20 12.34
N LEU A 163 -3.01 -1.55 11.94
CA LEU A 163 -1.92 -0.58 11.76
C LEU A 163 -2.30 0.51 10.74
N THR A 164 -2.93 0.12 9.65
CA THR A 164 -3.40 1.08 8.63
C THR A 164 -4.44 2.04 9.22
N LEU A 165 -5.37 1.56 10.02
CA LEU A 165 -6.35 2.41 10.69
C LEU A 165 -5.68 3.40 11.65
N LYS A 166 -4.70 2.95 12.47
CA LYS A 166 -3.90 3.82 13.36
C LYS A 166 -3.23 4.94 12.56
N ARG A 167 -2.50 4.57 11.52
CA ARG A 167 -1.78 5.53 10.66
C ARG A 167 -2.73 6.50 9.97
N HIS A 168 -3.92 6.03 9.58
CA HIS A 168 -4.91 6.88 8.93
C HIS A 168 -5.45 7.97 9.87
N ILE A 169 -5.73 7.63 11.14
CA ILE A 169 -6.11 8.63 12.16
C ILE A 169 -4.99 9.64 12.36
N LEU A 170 -3.75 9.18 12.51
CA LEU A 170 -2.60 10.06 12.73
C LEU A 170 -2.41 11.05 11.57
N ARG A 171 -2.52 10.58 10.33
CA ARG A 171 -2.44 11.46 9.15
C ARG A 171 -3.60 12.47 9.10
N ASN A 172 -4.81 12.07 9.47
CA ASN A 172 -5.93 13.00 9.60
C ASN A 172 -5.66 14.02 10.72
N ALA A 173 -5.08 13.62 11.85
CA ALA A 173 -4.71 14.49 12.95
C ALA A 173 -3.64 15.51 12.54
N ILE A 174 -2.66 15.14 11.71
CA ILE A 174 -1.67 16.06 11.14
C ILE A 174 -2.35 17.16 10.31
N PHE A 175 -3.33 16.77 9.46
CA PHE A 175 -4.11 17.74 8.69
C PHE A 175 -4.94 18.66 9.60
N LEU A 176 -5.59 18.10 10.62
CA LEU A 176 -6.35 18.87 11.61
C LEU A 176 -5.46 19.85 12.36
N TYR A 177 -4.28 19.42 12.81
CA TYR A 177 -3.28 20.28 13.43
C TYR A 177 -2.88 21.45 12.53
N ALA A 178 -2.58 21.16 11.26
CA ALA A 178 -2.21 22.20 10.31
C ALA A 178 -3.36 23.21 10.05
N ILE A 179 -4.60 22.74 9.93
CA ILE A 179 -5.78 23.59 9.73
C ILE A 179 -6.00 24.48 10.96
N ASP A 180 -5.91 23.92 12.17
CA ASP A 180 -6.17 24.63 13.42
C ASP A 180 -5.13 25.72 13.70
N ASN A 181 -3.89 25.48 13.28
CA ASN A 181 -2.79 26.43 13.41
C ASN A 181 -2.58 27.31 12.16
N LYS A 182 -3.47 27.24 11.15
CA LYS A 182 -3.39 28.00 9.89
C LYS A 182 -2.07 27.76 9.13
N LEU A 183 -1.54 26.55 9.23
CA LEU A 183 -0.32 26.09 8.58
C LEU A 183 -0.59 25.53 7.20
N ASN A 184 0.46 25.17 6.48
CA ASN A 184 0.37 24.48 5.21
C ASN A 184 0.02 23.00 5.41
N LEU A 185 -0.79 22.44 4.52
CA LEU A 185 -1.14 21.02 4.48
C LEU A 185 -0.12 20.22 3.64
N PRO A 186 0.33 19.05 4.10
CA PRO A 186 1.16 18.16 3.30
C PRO A 186 0.29 17.47 2.24
N ILE A 187 0.43 17.87 0.97
CA ILE A 187 -0.44 17.40 -0.12
C ILE A 187 0.15 16.29 -0.98
N GLY A 188 1.24 15.68 -0.52
CA GLY A 188 1.89 14.56 -1.19
C GLY A 188 3.08 14.95 -2.06
N ASP A 189 3.70 13.98 -2.71
CA ASP A 189 4.82 14.13 -3.63
C ASP A 189 4.33 14.16 -5.08
N GLU A 190 5.02 14.92 -5.95
CA GLU A 190 4.70 15.01 -7.40
C GLU A 190 4.86 13.68 -8.14
N ASN A 191 5.71 12.79 -7.64
CA ASN A 191 6.08 11.53 -8.27
C ASN A 191 5.38 10.31 -7.67
N SER A 192 4.62 10.49 -6.59
CA SER A 192 3.92 9.36 -5.96
C SER A 192 2.69 8.96 -6.75
N LEU A 193 2.65 7.72 -7.21
CA LEU A 193 1.43 7.11 -7.74
C LEU A 193 0.41 6.97 -6.59
N PRO A 194 -0.91 6.92 -6.93
CA PRO A 194 -1.97 6.78 -5.92
C PRO A 194 -1.79 5.61 -4.95
N ASP A 195 -1.17 4.53 -5.40
CA ASP A 195 -0.88 3.34 -4.58
C ASP A 195 0.29 3.59 -3.60
N ASP A 196 1.27 4.43 -3.97
CA ASP A 196 2.42 4.79 -3.14
C ASP A 196 2.00 5.62 -1.91
N PHE A 197 0.91 6.38 -1.99
CA PHE A 197 0.34 7.10 -0.85
C PHE A 197 -0.11 6.19 0.31
N VAL A 198 -0.37 4.92 0.02
CA VAL A 198 -0.82 3.94 1.01
C VAL A 198 0.31 3.02 1.46
N GLU A 199 1.31 2.77 0.59
CA GLU A 199 2.35 1.76 0.82
C GLU A 199 3.72 2.35 1.14
N ASP A 200 4.20 3.35 0.38
CA ASP A 200 5.60 3.81 0.49
C ASP A 200 5.85 4.85 1.59
N GLU A 201 4.86 5.63 1.99
CA GLU A 201 5.04 6.50 3.16
C GLU A 201 5.25 5.69 4.44
N ASP A 202 4.80 4.43 4.47
CA ASP A 202 5.00 3.51 5.59
C ASP A 202 6.33 2.74 5.48
N ALA A 203 6.90 2.59 4.28
CA ALA A 203 8.18 1.92 4.06
C ALA A 203 9.35 2.60 4.81
N ASN A 204 9.28 3.91 5.02
CA ASN A 204 10.29 4.66 5.78
C ASN A 204 10.11 4.64 7.30
N GLY A 205 9.16 3.87 7.84
CA GLY A 205 8.98 3.71 9.29
C GLY A 205 8.66 4.99 10.07
N MET A 206 8.35 6.09 9.39
CA MET A 206 8.19 7.39 10.02
C MET A 206 7.00 7.45 10.99
N PHE A 207 5.96 6.66 10.73
CA PHE A 207 4.80 6.53 11.62
C PHE A 207 4.95 5.37 12.61
N ASP A 208 6.00 4.55 12.49
CA ASP A 208 6.31 3.42 13.37
C ASP A 208 7.36 3.75 14.43
N THR A 209 8.01 4.93 14.37
CA THR A 209 9.11 5.30 15.27
C THR A 209 8.69 5.53 16.74
N ASP A 210 7.40 5.60 17.01
CA ASP A 210 6.88 5.64 18.38
C ASP A 210 6.35 4.26 18.78
N ASP A 211 7.25 3.31 18.87
CA ASP A 211 6.98 1.91 19.11
C ASP A 211 6.78 1.62 20.61
N ASP A 212 5.62 2.02 21.13
CA ASP A 212 5.20 1.65 22.48
C ASP A 212 4.93 0.13 22.63
N ASN A 213 5.05 -0.66 21.55
CA ASN A 213 4.69 -2.09 21.52
C ASN A 213 5.71 -3.02 20.83
N GLN A 214 7.00 -2.63 20.73
CA GLN A 214 8.01 -3.50 20.06
C GLN A 214 8.17 -4.88 20.72
N ASP A 215 7.90 -5.01 22.01
CA ASP A 215 8.06 -6.26 22.76
C ASP A 215 6.77 -7.07 22.93
N SER A 216 5.60 -6.46 22.71
CA SER A 216 4.34 -7.20 22.86
C SER A 216 3.97 -7.93 21.56
N ASP A 217 3.52 -9.18 21.68
CA ASP A 217 2.99 -9.95 20.55
C ASP A 217 1.62 -9.44 20.12
N ASP A 218 0.90 -8.77 20.99
CA ASP A 218 -0.44 -8.27 20.79
C ASP A 218 -0.41 -6.79 20.41
N LEU A 219 -1.33 -6.38 19.53
CA LEU A 219 -1.44 -5.00 19.08
C LEU A 219 -2.60 -4.30 19.79
N ILE A 220 -2.26 -3.27 20.56
CA ILE A 220 -3.22 -2.35 21.17
C ILE A 220 -3.12 -1.01 20.45
N ILE A 221 -4.23 -0.53 19.93
CA ILE A 221 -4.29 0.76 19.25
C ILE A 221 -5.04 1.74 20.13
N PRO A 222 -4.45 2.92 20.43
CA PRO A 222 -5.14 3.96 21.17
C PRO A 222 -6.42 4.41 20.45
N THR A 223 -7.50 4.60 21.21
CA THR A 223 -8.81 5.04 20.69
C THR A 223 -9.14 6.47 21.11
N GLU A 224 -8.30 7.07 21.92
CA GLU A 224 -8.43 8.45 22.41
C GLU A 224 -7.86 9.41 21.36
N MET A 225 -8.65 10.40 20.94
CA MET A 225 -8.22 11.36 19.90
C MET A 225 -7.03 12.22 20.38
N GLU A 226 -6.97 12.51 21.67
CA GLU A 226 -5.90 13.28 22.33
C GLU A 226 -4.52 12.67 22.10
N TYR A 227 -4.41 11.35 22.08
CA TYR A 227 -3.16 10.64 21.73
C TYR A 227 -2.64 11.04 20.35
N TYR A 228 -3.53 11.07 19.35
CA TYR A 228 -3.16 11.42 17.98
C TYR A 228 -2.89 12.92 17.81
N GLU A 229 -3.62 13.77 18.54
CA GLU A 229 -3.41 15.22 18.53
C GLU A 229 -2.04 15.60 19.11
N GLN A 230 -1.62 14.96 20.20
CA GLN A 230 -0.30 15.16 20.78
C GLN A 230 0.83 14.75 19.83
N LYS A 231 0.65 13.64 19.10
CA LYS A 231 1.63 13.16 18.12
C LYS A 231 1.63 13.97 16.83
N ALA A 232 0.51 14.55 16.45
CA ALA A 232 0.35 15.25 15.17
C ALA A 232 1.36 16.40 15.00
N LYS A 233 1.65 17.18 16.05
CA LYS A 233 2.66 18.25 16.01
C LYS A 233 4.04 17.71 15.68
N LYS A 234 4.50 16.69 16.40
CA LYS A 234 5.82 16.07 16.20
C LYS A 234 5.96 15.53 14.77
N HIS A 235 4.94 14.81 14.30
CA HIS A 235 4.96 14.24 12.94
C HIS A 235 4.86 15.32 11.86
N TYR A 236 4.14 16.41 12.10
CA TYR A 236 4.12 17.57 11.21
C TYR A 236 5.52 18.19 11.06
N GLU A 237 6.24 18.38 12.17
CA GLU A 237 7.60 18.92 12.21
C GLU A 237 8.59 17.97 11.49
N LEU A 238 8.45 16.66 11.65
CA LEU A 238 9.24 15.67 10.91
C LEU A 238 8.97 15.72 9.40
N LEU A 239 7.71 15.88 8.98
CA LEU A 239 7.36 16.05 7.57
C LEU A 239 7.97 17.31 6.97
N MET A 240 8.05 18.40 7.72
CA MET A 240 8.68 19.65 7.27
C MET A 240 10.17 19.50 6.96
N GLN A 241 10.85 18.53 7.56
CA GLN A 241 12.26 18.26 7.30
C GLN A 241 12.50 17.47 6.01
N LYS A 242 11.44 16.91 5.40
CA LYS A 242 11.54 16.17 4.14
C LYS A 242 11.47 17.11 2.94
N ASN A 243 12.41 16.95 2.00
CA ASN A 243 12.51 17.79 0.80
C ASN A 243 11.50 17.45 -0.30
N ASN A 244 10.83 16.29 -0.22
CA ASN A 244 9.96 15.77 -1.27
C ASN A 244 8.47 15.92 -0.97
N VAL A 245 8.08 16.69 0.03
CA VAL A 245 6.68 16.94 0.37
C VAL A 245 6.20 18.26 -0.20
N ASN A 246 5.14 18.22 -0.98
CA ASN A 246 4.46 19.42 -1.46
C ASN A 246 3.52 19.98 -0.38
N TRP A 247 3.51 21.29 -0.26
CA TRP A 247 2.78 22.01 0.76
C TRP A 247 1.81 23.03 0.16
N LEU A 248 0.56 23.03 0.63
CA LEU A 248 -0.44 24.02 0.20
C LEU A 248 -1.11 24.62 1.41
N ASN A 249 -1.25 25.96 1.41
CA ASN A 249 -1.78 26.67 2.57
C ASN A 249 -3.22 26.24 2.90
N SER A 250 -3.49 26.00 4.18
CA SER A 250 -4.82 25.57 4.67
C SER A 250 -5.93 26.58 4.39
N LYS A 251 -5.61 27.87 4.16
CA LYS A 251 -6.58 28.93 3.80
C LYS A 251 -7.35 28.64 2.50
N TYR A 252 -6.76 27.83 1.59
CA TYR A 252 -7.39 27.49 0.30
C TYR A 252 -8.48 26.44 0.43
N PHE A 253 -8.68 25.87 1.62
CA PHE A 253 -9.67 24.82 1.83
C PHE A 253 -10.90 25.30 2.59
N LYS A 254 -12.04 24.69 2.25
CA LYS A 254 -13.32 24.93 2.93
C LYS A 254 -13.33 24.31 4.32
N ARG A 255 -14.10 24.87 5.22
CA ARG A 255 -14.29 24.36 6.61
C ARG A 255 -14.79 22.91 6.64
N THR A 256 -15.49 22.47 5.60
CA THR A 256 -15.98 21.10 5.45
C THR A 256 -14.87 20.05 5.41
N LEU A 257 -13.64 20.41 4.96
CA LEU A 257 -12.48 19.53 5.05
C LEU A 257 -12.22 19.11 6.50
N LYS A 258 -12.12 20.08 7.40
CA LYS A 258 -11.90 19.83 8.84
C LYS A 258 -13.00 18.96 9.44
N GLN A 259 -14.25 19.23 9.09
CA GLN A 259 -15.40 18.47 9.61
C GLN A 259 -15.34 17.01 9.16
N ASN A 260 -15.02 16.78 7.89
CA ASN A 260 -14.98 15.43 7.33
C ASN A 260 -13.75 14.63 7.80
N LEU A 261 -12.60 15.28 8.01
CA LEU A 261 -11.44 14.66 8.68
C LEU A 261 -11.79 14.18 10.09
N LYS A 262 -12.48 15.00 10.89
CA LYS A 262 -12.95 14.63 12.24
C LYS A 262 -13.94 13.47 12.19
N LYS A 263 -14.89 13.50 11.24
CA LYS A 263 -15.88 12.43 11.06
C LYS A 263 -15.21 11.09 10.75
N ASP A 264 -14.22 11.09 9.85
CA ASP A 264 -13.47 9.88 9.52
C ASP A 264 -12.65 9.36 10.71
N CYS A 265 -11.98 10.25 11.48
CA CYS A 265 -11.29 9.83 12.71
C CYS A 265 -12.24 9.13 13.69
N GLN A 266 -13.43 9.68 13.92
CA GLN A 266 -14.43 9.08 14.80
C GLN A 266 -14.94 7.74 14.28
N CYS A 267 -15.16 7.63 12.96
CA CYS A 267 -15.55 6.37 12.33
C CYS A 267 -14.47 5.29 12.49
N ILE A 268 -13.21 5.64 12.22
CA ILE A 268 -12.08 4.72 12.33
C ILE A 268 -11.84 4.29 13.79
N ILE A 269 -11.97 5.20 14.75
CA ILE A 269 -11.91 4.86 16.18
C ILE A 269 -12.99 3.81 16.54
N LYS A 270 -14.22 3.97 16.06
CA LYS A 270 -15.28 2.98 16.26
C LYS A 270 -14.95 1.62 15.61
N MET A 271 -14.29 1.63 14.45
CA MET A 271 -13.82 0.40 13.79
C MET A 271 -12.77 -0.31 14.66
N ILE A 272 -11.80 0.43 15.21
CA ILE A 272 -10.78 -0.11 16.12
C ILE A 272 -11.44 -0.67 17.39
N GLN A 273 -12.37 0.04 17.99
CA GLN A 273 -13.13 -0.42 19.16
C GLN A 273 -13.93 -1.70 18.87
N LEU A 274 -14.51 -1.82 17.67
CA LEU A 274 -15.21 -3.04 17.25
C LEU A 274 -14.27 -4.25 17.14
N CYS A 275 -13.07 -4.04 16.59
CA CYS A 275 -12.05 -5.09 16.50
C CYS A 275 -11.51 -5.48 17.89
N GLY A 276 -11.36 -4.50 18.77
CA GLY A 276 -10.67 -4.66 20.04
C GLY A 276 -9.15 -4.84 19.88
N GLN A 277 -8.51 -5.33 20.94
CA GLN A 277 -7.09 -5.68 20.92
C GLN A 277 -6.84 -6.85 19.96
N TRP A 278 -5.82 -6.72 19.10
CA TRP A 278 -5.41 -7.83 18.26
C TRP A 278 -4.49 -8.77 19.02
N LYS A 279 -4.94 -9.97 19.23
CA LYS A 279 -4.18 -11.00 19.93
C LYS A 279 -3.55 -11.95 18.92
N THR A 280 -2.24 -11.95 18.86
CA THR A 280 -1.48 -12.76 17.91
C THR A 280 -1.71 -14.27 18.08
N LYS A 281 -1.89 -14.74 19.33
CA LYS A 281 -2.20 -16.14 19.61
C LYS A 281 -3.55 -16.59 19.04
N GLU A 282 -4.50 -15.68 18.90
CA GLU A 282 -5.81 -15.90 18.34
C GLU A 282 -5.89 -15.64 16.82
N ASP A 283 -4.74 -15.31 16.17
CA ASP A 283 -4.67 -15.12 14.73
C ASP A 283 -4.76 -16.44 13.98
N GLN A 284 -5.96 -16.76 13.49
CA GLN A 284 -6.23 -18.02 12.79
C GLN A 284 -5.43 -18.16 11.49
N LYS A 285 -5.23 -17.08 10.74
CA LYS A 285 -4.42 -17.12 9.49
C LYS A 285 -2.97 -17.48 9.80
N LEU A 286 -2.39 -16.83 10.80
CA LEU A 286 -1.03 -17.11 11.26
C LEU A 286 -0.91 -18.55 11.79
N ASN A 287 -1.90 -19.01 12.56
CA ASN A 287 -1.87 -20.35 13.14
C ASN A 287 -1.98 -21.43 12.08
N GLU A 288 -2.84 -21.26 11.07
CA GLU A 288 -2.92 -22.20 9.95
C GLU A 288 -1.68 -22.15 9.05
N LEU A 289 -1.09 -20.98 8.85
CA LEU A 289 0.20 -20.86 8.15
C LEU A 289 1.32 -21.58 8.94
N TYR A 290 1.37 -21.43 10.26
CA TYR A 290 2.34 -22.12 11.10
C TYR A 290 2.23 -23.64 10.96
N LYS A 291 1.01 -24.20 11.04
CA LYS A 291 0.76 -25.64 10.82
C LYS A 291 1.18 -26.08 9.41
N LEU A 292 0.89 -25.26 8.40
CA LEU A 292 1.28 -25.55 7.03
C LEU A 292 2.79 -25.74 6.91
N VAL A 293 3.56 -24.83 7.49
CA VAL A 293 5.02 -24.79 7.41
C VAL A 293 5.66 -25.88 8.26
N THR A 294 5.13 -26.18 9.47
CA THR A 294 5.76 -27.08 10.42
C THR A 294 5.26 -28.52 10.38
N GLU A 295 4.00 -28.72 10.01
CA GLU A 295 3.36 -30.03 10.07
C GLU A 295 3.04 -30.59 8.68
N THR A 296 2.49 -29.76 7.79
CA THR A 296 2.02 -30.24 6.47
C THR A 296 3.16 -30.36 5.46
N TYR A 297 4.05 -29.37 5.43
CA TYR A 297 5.17 -29.29 4.46
C TYR A 297 6.51 -28.93 5.17
N PRO A 298 6.94 -29.70 6.20
CA PRO A 298 8.09 -29.33 7.03
C PRO A 298 9.44 -29.38 6.30
N LYS A 299 9.50 -30.06 5.15
CA LYS A 299 10.71 -30.23 4.33
C LYS A 299 10.67 -29.48 3.01
N ASP A 300 9.56 -28.82 2.71
CA ASP A 300 9.37 -28.15 1.43
C ASP A 300 9.83 -26.70 1.50
N LYS A 301 10.33 -26.19 0.37
CA LYS A 301 10.61 -24.77 0.22
C LYS A 301 9.29 -24.03 -0.07
N ILE A 302 8.85 -23.23 0.89
CA ILE A 302 7.62 -22.46 0.80
C ILE A 302 7.95 -21.01 0.45
N VAL A 303 7.26 -20.44 -0.54
CA VAL A 303 7.31 -19.03 -0.89
C VAL A 303 5.94 -18.44 -0.69
N LEU A 304 5.84 -17.49 0.25
CA LEU A 304 4.61 -16.77 0.54
C LEU A 304 4.66 -15.38 -0.10
N PHE A 305 3.65 -15.07 -0.91
CA PHE A 305 3.51 -13.76 -1.51
C PHE A 305 2.42 -12.98 -0.80
N THR A 306 2.72 -11.72 -0.47
CA THR A 306 1.75 -10.75 0.02
C THR A 306 1.98 -9.41 -0.68
N GLN A 307 0.92 -8.65 -0.84
CA GLN A 307 0.98 -7.31 -1.43
C GLN A 307 1.56 -6.28 -0.44
N TYR A 308 1.50 -6.55 0.87
CA TYR A 308 1.79 -5.57 1.91
C TYR A 308 3.03 -5.95 2.73
N SER A 309 3.98 -5.02 2.82
CA SER A 309 5.21 -5.18 3.61
C SER A 309 4.91 -5.38 5.11
N ASP A 310 3.89 -4.72 5.65
CA ASP A 310 3.45 -4.91 7.04
C ASP A 310 3.05 -6.36 7.33
N THR A 311 2.30 -6.99 6.40
CA THR A 311 1.92 -8.40 6.52
C THR A 311 3.15 -9.29 6.47
N ALA A 312 4.08 -9.04 5.54
CA ALA A 312 5.30 -9.82 5.42
C ALA A 312 6.16 -9.72 6.69
N LYS A 313 6.38 -8.49 7.19
CA LYS A 313 7.13 -8.22 8.43
C LYS A 313 6.47 -8.88 9.64
N TYR A 314 5.15 -8.77 9.78
CA TYR A 314 4.39 -9.41 10.85
C TYR A 314 4.55 -10.92 10.83
N LEU A 315 4.29 -11.58 9.70
CA LEU A 315 4.40 -13.03 9.56
C LEU A 315 5.82 -13.52 9.83
N CYS A 316 6.83 -12.88 9.26
CA CYS A 316 8.24 -13.25 9.48
C CYS A 316 8.60 -13.16 10.97
N ARG A 317 8.24 -12.05 11.65
CA ARG A 317 8.49 -11.87 13.09
C ARG A 317 7.82 -12.97 13.93
N GLN A 318 6.54 -13.24 13.65
CA GLN A 318 5.77 -14.21 14.44
C GLN A 318 6.22 -15.67 14.21
N LEU A 319 6.56 -16.02 12.98
CA LEU A 319 7.07 -17.35 12.68
C LEU A 319 8.47 -17.57 13.31
N ARG A 320 9.34 -16.56 13.29
CA ARG A 320 10.63 -16.61 14.01
C ARG A 320 10.45 -16.80 15.51
N LYS A 321 9.51 -16.09 16.16
CA LYS A 321 9.16 -16.27 17.57
C LYS A 321 8.62 -17.67 17.88
N LYS A 322 8.01 -18.33 16.91
CA LYS A 322 7.53 -19.72 17.00
C LYS A 322 8.61 -20.75 16.63
N ASN A 323 9.89 -20.33 16.56
CA ASN A 323 11.05 -21.18 16.24
C ASN A 323 11.00 -21.81 14.84
N VAL A 324 10.37 -21.14 13.88
CA VAL A 324 10.52 -21.54 12.46
C VAL A 324 11.88 -21.03 12.00
N GLU A 325 12.78 -21.97 11.72
CA GLU A 325 14.12 -21.69 11.24
C GLU A 325 14.14 -21.40 9.72
N GLN A 326 15.24 -20.82 9.24
CA GLN A 326 15.50 -20.56 7.81
C GLN A 326 14.40 -19.74 7.11
N ILE A 327 13.84 -18.77 7.82
CA ILE A 327 12.85 -17.84 7.27
C ILE A 327 13.52 -16.52 6.90
N ASP A 328 13.24 -16.06 5.70
CA ASP A 328 13.70 -14.77 5.22
C ASP A 328 12.56 -13.97 4.58
N ILE A 329 12.77 -12.67 4.43
CA ILE A 329 11.80 -11.71 3.92
C ILE A 329 12.45 -10.85 2.84
N ALA A 330 11.74 -10.69 1.72
CA ALA A 330 12.08 -9.71 0.69
C ALA A 330 10.94 -8.72 0.53
N THR A 331 11.25 -7.44 0.64
CA THR A 331 10.33 -6.32 0.40
C THR A 331 10.93 -5.39 -0.65
N GLY A 332 10.17 -4.40 -1.14
CA GLY A 332 10.69 -3.42 -2.08
C GLY A 332 11.94 -2.68 -1.60
N ASP A 333 12.11 -2.54 -0.27
CA ASP A 333 13.25 -1.87 0.36
C ASP A 333 14.43 -2.80 0.63
N SER A 334 14.31 -4.11 0.36
CA SER A 334 15.40 -5.06 0.58
C SER A 334 16.54 -4.72 -0.39
N LYS A 335 17.72 -4.42 0.16
CA LYS A 335 18.94 -4.27 -0.64
C LYS A 335 19.34 -5.65 -1.15
N ASN A 336 19.58 -5.76 -2.47
CA ASN A 336 20.17 -6.94 -3.09
C ASN A 336 21.54 -7.25 -2.55
#